data_92d4410681bb90ae4876d2924d451450
#
_entry.id   92d4410681bb90ae4876d2924d451450
#
_cell.length_a   1.000
_cell.length_b   1.000
_cell.length_c   1.000
_cell.angle_alpha   90.00
_cell.angle_beta   90.00
_cell.angle_gamma   90.00
#
_symmetry.space_group_name_H-M   'P 1'
#
loop_
_entity.id
_entity.type
_entity.pdbx_description
1 polymer ?
#
loop_
_entity_poly.entity_id
_entity_poly.type
_entity_poly.pdbx_seq_one_letter_code
_entity_poly.pdbx_strand_id
1 'polypeptide(L)'
;NYLFKLLKKIYRFFYKFFAWPDYTMFWIYSIWKNRKKIDINYDIIISVSLPFSSHIAAYIINRGKNKKWILDIGDPFSLKNNAFENNRYLYKSLNYYFENKFYKKAHQVVFTHQESAIEHKKFFNIPEKKVTVGHPISSFSDELFQKSISFNYETNPIMIGYFGVLTKGVRSPEQVLKFFNKTEFELHWYTNPDSREMIKQNKIDLKCNKFFDMVSRNEALEKMVNSLHCLLSIGNLNPSQLPSKVIEYISTGKPVIHFVEIQDDPVLEIADEFSNLIVINKDSNIADVKEQLKNIFIN
;
A
#
# COMPACT_ATOMS: atom_id res chain seq x y z
N ASN A 1 -12.63 26.41 -13.57
CA ASN A 1 -12.18 27.75 -13.18
C ASN A 1 -10.67 27.70 -12.90
N TYR A 2 -9.87 28.28 -13.81
CA TYR A 2 -8.39 28.24 -13.75
C TYR A 2 -7.85 28.86 -12.46
N LEU A 3 -8.42 29.98 -12.03
CA LEU A 3 -8.04 30.68 -10.80
C LEU A 3 -8.19 29.80 -9.56
N PHE A 4 -9.28 29.06 -9.47
CA PHE A 4 -9.51 28.13 -8.35
C PHE A 4 -8.48 26.99 -8.33
N LYS A 5 -8.12 26.43 -9.49
CA LYS A 5 -7.06 25.42 -9.60
C LYS A 5 -5.70 25.98 -9.18
N LEU A 6 -5.38 27.22 -9.59
CA LEU A 6 -4.14 27.89 -9.21
C LEU A 6 -4.08 28.17 -7.70
N LEU A 7 -5.14 28.73 -7.13
CA LEU A 7 -5.22 28.98 -5.67
C LEU A 7 -5.10 27.68 -4.86
N LYS A 8 -5.74 26.60 -5.31
CA LYS A 8 -5.62 25.27 -4.69
C LYS A 8 -4.20 24.73 -4.77
N LYS A 9 -3.49 24.97 -5.89
CA LYS A 9 -2.08 24.55 -6.06
C LYS A 9 -1.16 25.33 -5.13
N ILE A 10 -1.36 26.65 -5.02
CA ILE A 10 -0.62 27.54 -4.11
C ILE A 10 -0.88 27.15 -2.67
N TYR A 11 -2.13 26.98 -2.26
CA TYR A 11 -2.50 26.53 -0.93
C TYR A 11 -1.86 25.17 -0.58
N ARG A 12 -1.94 24.20 -1.48
CA ARG A 12 -1.32 22.88 -1.28
C ARG A 12 0.21 22.97 -1.14
N PHE A 13 0.85 23.86 -1.90
CA PHE A 13 2.30 24.07 -1.82
C PHE A 13 2.70 24.62 -0.44
N PHE A 14 2.06 25.70 0.02
CA PHE A 14 2.33 26.29 1.33
C PHE A 14 1.95 25.34 2.46
N TYR A 15 0.79 24.68 2.36
CA TYR A 15 0.36 23.70 3.33
C TYR A 15 1.37 22.56 3.47
N LYS A 16 1.79 21.95 2.36
CA LYS A 16 2.78 20.87 2.36
C LYS A 16 4.16 21.34 2.86
N PHE A 17 4.47 22.61 2.66
CA PHE A 17 5.73 23.18 3.14
C PHE A 17 5.78 23.32 4.66
N PHE A 18 4.67 23.71 5.29
CA PHE A 18 4.62 23.99 6.73
C PHE A 18 3.93 22.89 7.56
N ALA A 19 3.20 21.97 6.92
CA ALA A 19 2.53 20.89 7.64
C ALA A 19 3.54 19.95 8.31
N TRP A 20 3.37 19.75 9.61
CA TRP A 20 4.12 18.75 10.38
C TRP A 20 3.17 18.07 11.38
N PRO A 21 3.25 16.75 11.54
CA PRO A 21 4.14 15.79 10.85
C PRO A 21 3.67 15.45 9.43
N ASP A 22 2.39 15.61 9.13
CA ASP A 22 1.72 15.25 7.89
C ASP A 22 0.46 16.11 7.66
N TYR A 23 -0.31 15.76 6.64
CA TYR A 23 -1.52 16.51 6.23
C TYR A 23 -2.65 16.51 7.27
N THR A 24 -2.58 15.67 8.30
CA THR A 24 -3.60 15.59 9.37
C THR A 24 -3.22 16.36 10.64
N MET A 25 -2.23 17.26 10.60
CA MET A 25 -1.69 17.98 11.76
C MET A 25 -2.76 18.65 12.64
N PHE A 26 -3.86 19.19 12.06
CA PHE A 26 -4.93 19.82 12.83
C PHE A 26 -5.72 18.82 13.68
N TRP A 27 -5.72 17.54 13.31
CA TRP A 27 -6.31 16.50 14.14
C TRP A 27 -5.57 16.35 15.47
N ILE A 28 -4.24 16.49 15.48
CA ILE A 28 -3.44 16.48 16.71
C ILE A 28 -3.91 17.55 17.70
N TYR A 29 -4.18 18.77 17.21
CA TYR A 29 -4.71 19.84 18.03
C TYR A 29 -6.09 19.47 18.62
N SER A 30 -6.96 18.89 17.82
CA SER A 30 -8.27 18.43 18.25
C SER A 30 -8.18 17.37 19.35
N ILE A 31 -7.28 16.39 19.18
CA ILE A 31 -7.00 15.36 20.19
C ILE A 31 -6.44 15.99 21.47
N TRP A 32 -5.47 16.88 21.35
CA TRP A 32 -4.89 17.57 22.52
C TRP A 32 -5.94 18.33 23.31
N LYS A 33 -6.81 19.08 22.64
CA LYS A 33 -7.92 19.85 23.26
C LYS A 33 -8.90 18.94 23.99
N ASN A 34 -9.25 17.80 23.40
CA ASN A 34 -10.27 16.90 23.92
C ASN A 34 -9.72 15.73 24.75
N ARG A 35 -8.41 15.63 24.97
CA ARG A 35 -7.75 14.48 25.61
C ARG A 35 -8.32 14.07 26.98
N LYS A 36 -8.90 15.02 27.71
CA LYS A 36 -9.53 14.74 29.01
C LYS A 36 -10.92 14.11 28.90
N LYS A 37 -11.57 14.23 27.73
CA LYS A 37 -12.90 13.68 27.45
C LYS A 37 -12.84 12.28 26.82
N ILE A 38 -11.65 11.85 26.38
CA ILE A 38 -11.45 10.53 25.79
C ILE A 38 -11.54 9.51 26.91
N ASP A 39 -12.44 8.55 26.74
CA ASP A 39 -12.53 7.40 27.64
C ASP A 39 -11.18 6.68 27.70
N ILE A 40 -10.75 6.38 28.91
CA ILE A 40 -9.47 5.75 29.22
C ILE A 40 -9.61 4.31 29.68
N ASN A 41 -10.80 3.76 29.59
CA ASN A 41 -11.07 2.37 29.95
C ASN A 41 -10.58 1.39 28.87
N TYR A 42 -9.30 1.48 28.56
CA TYR A 42 -8.61 0.56 27.64
C TYR A 42 -7.30 0.08 28.28
N ASP A 43 -6.89 -1.13 27.93
CA ASP A 43 -5.63 -1.73 28.39
C ASP A 43 -4.48 -1.47 27.41
N ILE A 44 -4.80 -1.39 26.14
CA ILE A 44 -3.84 -1.24 25.06
C ILE A 44 -4.28 -0.09 24.13
N ILE A 45 -3.32 0.72 23.71
CA ILE A 45 -3.51 1.69 22.63
C ILE A 45 -2.68 1.25 21.42
N ILE A 46 -3.31 1.18 20.26
CA ILE A 46 -2.65 0.87 18.98
C ILE A 46 -2.70 2.12 18.12
N SER A 47 -1.58 2.48 17.55
CA SER A 47 -1.50 3.57 16.57
C SER A 47 -0.83 3.08 15.29
N VAL A 48 -1.41 3.46 14.16
CA VAL A 48 -0.99 2.99 12.83
C VAL A 48 -0.46 4.15 12.02
N SER A 49 0.67 4.01 11.38
CA SER A 49 1.19 4.95 10.38
C SER A 49 0.99 4.38 8.95
N LEU A 50 0.73 5.18 7.90
CA LEU A 50 0.52 6.61 7.92
C LEU A 50 -0.96 6.95 8.11
N PRO A 51 -1.33 8.08 8.67
CA PRO A 51 -0.52 9.27 8.96
C PRO A 51 0.27 9.15 10.26
N PHE A 52 1.47 9.75 10.32
CA PHE A 52 2.33 9.73 11.51
C PHE A 52 1.72 10.48 12.72
N SER A 53 0.83 11.42 12.46
CA SER A 53 0.04 12.11 13.48
C SER A 53 -0.78 11.15 14.36
N SER A 54 -1.09 9.93 13.91
CA SER A 54 -1.73 8.89 14.75
C SER A 54 -0.86 8.51 15.94
N HIS A 55 0.46 8.41 15.74
CA HIS A 55 1.41 8.11 16.82
C HIS A 55 1.53 9.27 17.80
N ILE A 56 1.49 10.52 17.32
CA ILE A 56 1.47 11.70 18.18
C ILE A 56 0.18 11.73 19.01
N ALA A 57 -0.96 11.44 18.40
CA ALA A 57 -2.25 11.36 19.06
C ALA A 57 -2.24 10.30 20.18
N ALA A 58 -1.79 9.09 19.88
CA ALA A 58 -1.64 8.01 20.87
C ALA A 58 -0.70 8.40 22.01
N TYR A 59 0.42 9.05 21.71
CA TYR A 59 1.34 9.56 22.73
C TYR A 59 0.69 10.60 23.64
N ILE A 60 -0.11 11.54 23.09
CA ILE A 60 -0.83 12.56 23.85
C ILE A 60 -1.89 11.90 24.78
N ILE A 61 -2.65 10.95 24.24
CA ILE A 61 -3.72 10.24 24.96
C ILE A 61 -3.12 9.39 26.09
N ASN A 62 -2.01 8.70 25.82
CA ASN A 62 -1.40 7.77 26.78
C ASN A 62 -0.50 8.48 27.83
N ARG A 63 -0.26 9.78 27.70
CA ARG A 63 0.61 10.52 28.60
C ARG A 63 0.11 10.47 30.04
N GLY A 64 0.93 9.91 30.93
CA GLY A 64 0.63 9.76 32.37
C GLY A 64 -0.30 8.59 32.71
N LYS A 65 -0.69 7.75 31.73
CA LYS A 65 -1.62 6.62 31.93
C LYS A 65 -0.91 5.25 31.96
N ASN A 66 0.31 5.16 31.48
CA ASN A 66 1.15 3.95 31.44
C ASN A 66 0.47 2.70 30.82
N LYS A 67 -0.46 2.94 29.88
CA LYS A 67 -1.10 1.83 29.14
C LYS A 67 -0.14 1.25 28.10
N LYS A 68 -0.30 -0.03 27.77
CA LYS A 68 0.50 -0.66 26.72
C LYS A 68 0.28 0.07 25.40
N TRP A 69 1.35 0.44 24.75
CA TRP A 69 1.30 1.13 23.46
C TRP A 69 2.00 0.30 22.38
N ILE A 70 1.25 -0.03 21.33
CA ILE A 70 1.72 -0.73 20.14
C ILE A 70 1.79 0.28 19.00
N LEU A 71 2.95 0.38 18.37
CA LEU A 71 3.17 1.12 17.12
C LEU A 71 3.05 0.14 15.96
N ASP A 72 2.12 0.37 15.07
CA ASP A 72 2.01 -0.35 13.80
C ASP A 72 2.57 0.54 12.69
N ILE A 73 3.67 0.11 12.09
CA ILE A 73 4.43 0.83 11.06
C ILE A 73 4.06 0.23 9.71
N GLY A 74 2.93 0.63 9.18
CA GLY A 74 2.51 0.24 7.83
C GLY A 74 3.43 0.82 6.75
N ASP A 75 3.83 2.10 6.92
CA ASP A 75 4.74 2.80 6.02
C ASP A 75 5.84 3.51 6.80
N PRO A 76 7.10 3.49 6.33
CA PRO A 76 8.19 4.27 6.90
C PRO A 76 7.86 5.76 6.91
N PHE A 77 8.31 6.49 7.92
CA PHE A 77 8.13 7.93 8.01
C PHE A 77 9.43 8.69 7.71
N SER A 78 10.43 8.61 8.57
CA SER A 78 11.68 9.35 8.37
C SER A 78 12.71 8.62 7.52
N LEU A 79 12.65 7.29 7.42
CA LEU A 79 13.54 6.50 6.55
C LEU A 79 13.04 6.36 5.10
N LYS A 80 11.91 6.96 4.77
CA LYS A 80 11.34 6.97 3.43
C LYS A 80 12.27 7.70 2.43
N ASN A 81 12.50 7.10 1.26
CA ASN A 81 13.41 7.64 0.25
C ASN A 81 12.73 8.63 -0.70
N ASN A 82 11.43 8.53 -0.87
CA ASN A 82 10.63 9.37 -1.76
C ASN A 82 9.22 9.60 -1.20
N ALA A 83 8.41 10.42 -1.87
CA ALA A 83 7.03 10.71 -1.48
C ALA A 83 6.86 11.09 0.00
N PHE A 84 7.69 12.02 0.48
CA PHE A 84 7.70 12.47 1.88
C PHE A 84 6.38 13.10 2.31
N GLU A 85 5.99 12.86 3.56
CA GLU A 85 4.74 13.37 4.13
C GLU A 85 4.81 14.86 4.48
N ASN A 86 6.03 15.38 4.71
CA ASN A 86 6.28 16.77 5.02
C ASN A 86 7.53 17.30 4.33
N ASN A 87 7.89 18.57 4.60
CA ASN A 87 9.11 19.16 4.09
C ASN A 87 10.33 18.59 4.82
N ARG A 88 11.00 17.61 4.19
CA ARG A 88 12.16 16.93 4.76
C ARG A 88 13.33 17.89 5.06
N TYR A 89 13.50 18.96 4.26
CA TYR A 89 14.58 19.93 4.50
C TYR A 89 14.39 20.67 5.83
N LEU A 90 13.16 21.00 6.20
CA LEU A 90 12.85 21.67 7.45
C LEU A 90 12.73 20.69 8.63
N TYR A 91 12.14 19.51 8.41
CA TYR A 91 11.66 18.66 9.50
C TYR A 91 12.41 17.36 9.68
N LYS A 92 13.50 17.10 8.90
CA LYS A 92 14.27 15.85 9.00
C LYS A 92 14.64 15.49 10.45
N SER A 93 15.28 16.42 11.16
CA SER A 93 15.74 16.19 12.54
C SER A 93 14.56 16.00 13.51
N LEU A 94 13.45 16.73 13.26
CA LEU A 94 12.24 16.63 14.07
C LEU A 94 11.54 15.29 13.85
N ASN A 95 11.48 14.82 12.60
CA ASN A 95 10.93 13.51 12.24
C ASN A 95 11.70 12.39 12.97
N TYR A 96 13.02 12.36 12.85
CA TYR A 96 13.86 11.37 13.53
C TYR A 96 13.75 11.44 15.06
N TYR A 97 13.70 12.64 15.62
CA TYR A 97 13.55 12.81 17.06
C TYR A 97 12.25 12.18 17.58
N PHE A 98 11.11 12.49 16.95
CA PHE A 98 9.82 11.97 17.40
C PHE A 98 9.67 10.48 17.14
N GLU A 99 10.12 9.98 15.99
CA GLU A 99 10.08 8.57 15.67
C GLU A 99 10.92 7.75 16.67
N ASN A 100 12.16 8.15 16.90
CA ASN A 100 13.02 7.53 17.92
C ASN A 100 12.40 7.57 19.32
N LYS A 101 11.81 8.71 19.70
CA LYS A 101 11.13 8.86 20.99
C LYS A 101 9.96 7.89 21.14
N PHE A 102 9.20 7.66 20.08
CA PHE A 102 8.05 6.77 20.10
C PHE A 102 8.50 5.31 20.15
N TYR A 103 9.48 4.89 19.37
CA TYR A 103 10.07 3.55 19.47
C TYR A 103 10.59 3.23 20.87
N LYS A 104 11.24 4.18 21.53
CA LYS A 104 11.70 4.01 22.91
C LYS A 104 10.54 3.85 23.91
N LYS A 105 9.42 4.56 23.70
CA LYS A 105 8.27 4.58 24.61
C LYS A 105 7.23 3.49 24.35
N ALA A 106 7.16 2.97 23.15
CA ALA A 106 6.28 1.89 22.79
C ALA A 106 6.65 0.61 23.54
N HIS A 107 5.66 -0.23 23.84
CA HIS A 107 5.85 -1.57 24.34
C HIS A 107 6.25 -2.53 23.23
N GLN A 108 5.60 -2.37 22.06
CA GLN A 108 5.84 -3.18 20.88
C GLN A 108 5.82 -2.28 19.64
N VAL A 109 6.64 -2.63 18.64
CA VAL A 109 6.68 -2.01 17.31
C VAL A 109 6.47 -3.12 16.29
N VAL A 110 5.44 -3.00 15.49
CA VAL A 110 5.08 -3.96 14.45
C VAL A 110 5.43 -3.36 13.10
N PHE A 111 6.15 -4.10 12.29
CA PHE A 111 6.47 -3.75 10.90
C PHE A 111 5.77 -4.69 9.94
N THR A 112 5.46 -4.23 8.75
CA THR A 112 4.72 -5.02 7.75
C THR A 112 5.57 -6.08 7.05
N HIS A 113 6.90 -5.94 7.08
CA HIS A 113 7.85 -6.90 6.49
C HIS A 113 9.24 -6.82 7.13
N GLN A 114 10.04 -7.86 6.91
CA GLN A 114 11.28 -8.10 7.62
C GLN A 114 12.35 -7.02 7.34
N GLU A 115 12.53 -6.60 6.10
CA GLU A 115 13.54 -5.60 5.75
C GLU A 115 13.29 -4.25 6.42
N SER A 116 12.03 -3.78 6.45
CA SER A 116 11.68 -2.56 7.17
C SER A 116 12.00 -2.67 8.66
N ALA A 117 11.72 -3.83 9.27
CA ALA A 117 12.05 -4.08 10.67
C ALA A 117 13.57 -4.03 10.91
N ILE A 118 14.39 -4.64 10.05
CA ILE A 118 15.86 -4.65 10.13
C ILE A 118 16.41 -3.22 9.99
N GLU A 119 15.97 -2.48 8.97
CA GLU A 119 16.41 -1.12 8.71
C GLU A 119 16.12 -0.19 9.91
N HIS A 120 14.87 -0.18 10.38
CA HIS A 120 14.47 0.68 11.50
C HIS A 120 15.13 0.26 12.81
N LYS A 121 15.23 -1.05 13.09
CA LYS A 121 15.92 -1.59 14.26
C LYS A 121 17.38 -1.12 14.29
N LYS A 122 18.09 -1.24 13.17
CA LYS A 122 19.49 -0.83 13.04
C LYS A 122 19.64 0.69 13.20
N PHE A 123 18.80 1.47 12.52
CA PHE A 123 18.93 2.92 12.49
C PHE A 123 18.56 3.58 13.83
N PHE A 124 17.45 3.13 14.46
CA PHE A 124 16.95 3.69 15.72
C PHE A 124 17.40 2.94 16.97
N ASN A 125 18.20 1.89 16.82
CA ASN A 125 18.65 1.03 17.90
C ASN A 125 17.48 0.48 18.75
N ILE A 126 16.46 -0.08 18.07
CA ILE A 126 15.27 -0.63 18.73
C ILE A 126 15.63 -2.02 19.29
N PRO A 127 15.36 -2.29 20.59
CA PRO A 127 15.62 -3.61 21.16
C PRO A 127 14.83 -4.72 20.43
N GLU A 128 15.48 -5.85 20.13
CA GLU A 128 14.89 -7.00 19.43
C GLU A 128 13.54 -7.42 20.00
N LYS A 129 13.47 -7.57 21.33
CA LYS A 129 12.26 -7.97 22.05
C LYS A 129 11.04 -7.05 21.84
N LYS A 130 11.24 -5.85 21.30
CA LYS A 130 10.16 -4.91 21.00
C LYS A 130 9.71 -4.97 19.55
N VAL A 131 10.42 -5.67 18.68
CA VAL A 131 10.13 -5.71 17.25
C VAL A 131 9.35 -6.96 16.92
N THR A 132 8.31 -6.81 16.13
CA THR A 132 7.51 -7.90 15.55
C THR A 132 7.28 -7.58 14.08
N VAL A 133 7.32 -8.60 13.25
CA VAL A 133 6.86 -8.49 11.85
C VAL A 133 5.48 -9.12 11.78
N GLY A 134 4.53 -8.39 11.18
CA GLY A 134 3.17 -8.85 10.98
C GLY A 134 2.64 -8.32 9.66
N HIS A 135 2.31 -9.23 8.74
CA HIS A 135 1.75 -8.82 7.45
C HIS A 135 0.36 -8.17 7.62
N PRO A 136 -0.03 -7.29 6.71
CA PRO A 136 -1.36 -6.71 6.71
C PRO A 136 -2.44 -7.81 6.72
N ILE A 137 -3.47 -7.62 7.54
CA ILE A 137 -4.59 -8.57 7.59
C ILE A 137 -5.57 -8.24 6.47
N SER A 138 -5.96 -9.25 5.70
CA SER A 138 -7.05 -9.12 4.74
C SER A 138 -8.40 -9.19 5.46
N SER A 139 -9.35 -8.35 5.02
CA SER A 139 -10.74 -8.41 5.47
C SER A 139 -11.64 -9.18 4.48
N PHE A 140 -11.06 -10.04 3.66
CA PHE A 140 -11.79 -10.86 2.73
C PHE A 140 -12.54 -11.95 3.50
N SER A 141 -13.87 -12.03 3.34
CA SER A 141 -14.70 -13.00 4.06
C SER A 141 -14.68 -14.38 3.38
N ASP A 142 -14.95 -15.43 4.16
CA ASP A 142 -15.07 -16.79 3.63
C ASP A 142 -16.11 -16.89 2.53
N GLU A 143 -17.24 -16.17 2.64
CA GLU A 143 -18.28 -16.14 1.61
C GLU A 143 -17.75 -15.56 0.28
N LEU A 144 -17.02 -14.47 0.33
CA LEU A 144 -16.41 -13.88 -0.85
C LEU A 144 -15.31 -14.78 -1.43
N PHE A 145 -14.55 -15.46 -0.58
CA PHE A 145 -13.57 -16.45 -1.01
C PHE A 145 -14.21 -17.58 -1.79
N GLN A 146 -15.27 -18.20 -1.26
CA GLN A 146 -15.99 -19.28 -1.95
C GLN A 146 -16.57 -18.83 -3.30
N LYS A 147 -17.13 -17.63 -3.39
CA LYS A 147 -17.57 -17.05 -4.66
C LYS A 147 -16.40 -16.85 -5.63
N SER A 148 -15.26 -16.44 -5.15
CA SER A 148 -14.08 -16.16 -5.96
C SER A 148 -13.52 -17.41 -6.62
N ILE A 149 -13.38 -18.50 -5.87
CA ILE A 149 -12.82 -19.77 -6.38
C ILE A 149 -13.83 -20.53 -7.27
N SER A 150 -15.12 -20.24 -7.18
CA SER A 150 -16.15 -20.80 -8.05
C SER A 150 -16.33 -20.05 -9.37
N PHE A 151 -15.47 -19.06 -9.66
CA PHE A 151 -15.53 -18.27 -10.89
C PHE A 151 -15.18 -19.12 -12.12
N ASN A 152 -15.94 -18.94 -13.21
CA ASN A 152 -15.65 -19.65 -14.47
C ASN A 152 -14.47 -19.01 -15.21
N TYR A 153 -13.39 -19.75 -15.36
CA TYR A 153 -12.15 -19.32 -16.03
C TYR A 153 -12.08 -19.60 -17.53
N GLU A 154 -13.11 -20.23 -18.12
CA GLU A 154 -13.09 -20.65 -19.53
C GLU A 154 -13.37 -19.52 -20.54
N THR A 155 -13.57 -18.29 -20.06
CA THR A 155 -13.90 -17.15 -20.94
C THR A 155 -12.65 -16.46 -21.50
N ASN A 156 -12.73 -16.07 -22.79
CA ASN A 156 -11.72 -15.22 -23.45
C ASN A 156 -12.32 -13.85 -23.79
N PRO A 157 -11.57 -12.74 -23.64
CA PRO A 157 -10.18 -12.64 -23.16
C PRO A 157 -10.07 -12.85 -21.64
N ILE A 158 -8.88 -13.25 -21.18
CA ILE A 158 -8.57 -13.27 -19.74
C ILE A 158 -8.50 -11.83 -19.23
N MET A 159 -9.39 -11.48 -18.30
CA MET A 159 -9.49 -10.14 -17.72
C MET A 159 -8.66 -10.02 -16.44
N ILE A 160 -7.73 -9.06 -16.43
CA ILE A 160 -6.81 -8.80 -15.33
C ILE A 160 -7.11 -7.43 -14.71
N GLY A 161 -7.43 -7.36 -13.43
CA GLY A 161 -7.86 -6.13 -12.77
C GLY A 161 -6.81 -5.47 -11.89
N TYR A 162 -6.62 -4.18 -12.05
CA TYR A 162 -5.84 -3.31 -11.16
C TYR A 162 -6.76 -2.33 -10.43
N PHE A 163 -6.66 -2.28 -9.11
CA PHE A 163 -7.42 -1.34 -8.27
C PHE A 163 -6.49 -0.42 -7.50
N GLY A 164 -6.41 0.84 -7.86
CA GLY A 164 -5.59 1.78 -7.11
C GLY A 164 -5.10 2.98 -7.89
N VAL A 165 -4.18 3.70 -7.27
CA VAL A 165 -3.57 4.91 -7.82
C VAL A 165 -2.12 4.61 -8.17
N LEU A 166 -1.72 5.03 -9.37
CA LEU A 166 -0.33 5.08 -9.79
C LEU A 166 0.23 6.45 -9.38
N THR A 167 1.37 6.43 -8.71
CA THR A 167 2.02 7.66 -8.25
C THR A 167 3.43 7.70 -8.81
N LYS A 168 3.73 8.78 -9.53
CA LYS A 168 5.07 9.00 -10.11
C LYS A 168 6.15 8.92 -9.03
N GLY A 169 7.20 8.13 -9.28
CA GLY A 169 8.29 7.90 -8.33
C GLY A 169 7.97 6.90 -7.21
N VAL A 170 6.76 6.32 -7.20
CA VAL A 170 6.39 5.24 -6.28
C VAL A 170 6.05 3.97 -7.04
N ARG A 171 5.27 4.07 -8.12
CA ARG A 171 4.77 2.93 -8.88
C ARG A 171 4.56 3.29 -10.34
N SER A 172 5.11 2.50 -11.27
CA SER A 172 5.04 2.73 -12.71
C SER A 172 4.21 1.65 -13.43
N PRO A 173 3.35 2.01 -14.41
CA PRO A 173 2.66 1.02 -15.24
C PRO A 173 3.52 0.51 -16.40
N GLU A 174 4.72 1.03 -16.62
CA GLU A 174 5.49 0.84 -17.86
C GLU A 174 5.82 -0.62 -18.16
N GLN A 175 6.29 -1.36 -17.15
CA GLN A 175 6.63 -2.78 -17.33
C GLN A 175 5.38 -3.61 -17.66
N VAL A 176 4.28 -3.37 -16.96
CA VAL A 176 2.98 -4.02 -17.20
C VAL A 176 2.51 -3.80 -18.64
N LEU A 177 2.53 -2.56 -19.10
CA LEU A 177 2.08 -2.19 -20.44
C LEU A 177 2.95 -2.80 -21.52
N LYS A 178 4.27 -2.85 -21.32
CA LYS A 178 5.20 -3.53 -22.26
C LYS A 178 4.95 -5.03 -22.29
N PHE A 179 4.79 -5.66 -21.15
CA PHE A 179 4.61 -7.11 -21.02
C PHE A 179 3.33 -7.61 -21.69
N PHE A 180 2.21 -6.92 -21.47
CA PHE A 180 0.91 -7.29 -22.06
C PHE A 180 0.65 -6.66 -23.44
N ASN A 181 1.61 -5.95 -24.02
CA ASN A 181 1.45 -5.35 -25.34
C ASN A 181 1.23 -6.43 -26.40
N LYS A 182 0.17 -6.27 -27.20
CA LYS A 182 -0.23 -7.19 -28.29
C LYS A 182 -0.50 -8.63 -27.82
N THR A 183 -0.97 -8.78 -26.60
CA THR A 183 -1.45 -10.07 -26.10
C THR A 183 -2.98 -10.13 -26.14
N GLU A 184 -3.55 -11.34 -25.92
CA GLU A 184 -4.99 -11.53 -25.80
C GLU A 184 -5.57 -11.18 -24.42
N PHE A 185 -4.74 -10.76 -23.48
CA PHE A 185 -5.19 -10.34 -22.16
C PHE A 185 -5.88 -8.96 -22.20
N GLU A 186 -6.89 -8.77 -21.36
CA GLU A 186 -7.56 -7.47 -21.20
C GLU A 186 -7.26 -6.89 -19.81
N LEU A 187 -6.66 -5.70 -19.75
CA LEU A 187 -6.30 -5.01 -18.52
C LEU A 187 -7.41 -4.04 -18.10
N HIS A 188 -8.00 -4.27 -16.96
CA HIS A 188 -9.04 -3.44 -16.35
C HIS A 188 -8.46 -2.53 -15.27
N TRP A 189 -8.37 -1.24 -15.55
CA TRP A 189 -7.78 -0.23 -14.67
C TRP A 189 -8.86 0.53 -13.89
N TYR A 190 -9.10 0.16 -12.63
CA TYR A 190 -9.98 0.89 -11.70
C TYR A 190 -9.14 1.95 -10.98
N THR A 191 -9.05 3.15 -11.58
CA THR A 191 -8.07 4.15 -11.15
C THR A 191 -8.55 5.59 -11.37
N ASN A 192 -7.82 6.56 -10.80
CA ASN A 192 -8.12 7.98 -10.91
C ASN A 192 -7.68 8.58 -12.28
N PRO A 193 -8.15 9.78 -12.64
CA PRO A 193 -7.78 10.45 -13.91
C PRO A 193 -6.29 10.66 -14.09
N ASP A 194 -5.54 11.01 -13.02
CA ASP A 194 -4.10 11.25 -13.11
C ASP A 194 -3.34 9.96 -13.45
N SER A 195 -3.75 8.83 -12.90
CA SER A 195 -3.17 7.51 -13.24
C SER A 195 -3.50 7.09 -14.67
N ARG A 196 -4.71 7.36 -15.14
CA ARG A 196 -5.07 7.11 -16.55
C ARG A 196 -4.21 7.90 -17.50
N GLU A 197 -3.97 9.17 -17.21
CA GLU A 197 -3.09 10.01 -18.00
C GLU A 197 -1.67 9.46 -18.02
N MET A 198 -1.16 9.00 -16.87
CA MET A 198 0.14 8.37 -16.75
C MET A 198 0.25 7.10 -17.62
N ILE A 199 -0.80 6.27 -17.68
CA ILE A 199 -0.85 5.09 -18.53
C ILE A 199 -0.83 5.51 -20.02
N LYS A 200 -1.66 6.48 -20.43
CA LYS A 200 -1.75 6.95 -21.81
C LYS A 200 -0.46 7.58 -22.33
N GLN A 201 0.32 8.22 -21.48
CA GLN A 201 1.60 8.83 -21.84
C GLN A 201 2.68 7.82 -22.26
N ASN A 202 2.53 6.54 -21.93
CA ASN A 202 3.50 5.50 -22.32
C ASN A 202 3.50 5.16 -23.83
N LYS A 203 2.60 5.72 -24.65
CA LYS A 203 2.54 5.54 -26.12
C LYS A 203 2.52 4.06 -26.58
N ILE A 204 2.05 3.15 -25.74
CA ILE A 204 1.88 1.73 -26.03
C ILE A 204 0.46 1.51 -26.56
N ASP A 205 0.24 0.47 -27.40
CA ASP A 205 -1.10 0.13 -27.87
C ASP A 205 -2.03 -0.14 -26.69
N LEU A 206 -3.08 0.65 -26.59
CA LEU A 206 -4.01 0.61 -25.47
C LEU A 206 -5.26 -0.23 -25.76
N LYS A 207 -5.33 -0.97 -26.89
CA LYS A 207 -6.51 -1.74 -27.27
C LYS A 207 -6.95 -2.75 -26.22
N CYS A 208 -5.98 -3.36 -25.54
CA CYS A 208 -6.24 -4.30 -24.44
C CYS A 208 -6.54 -3.62 -23.11
N ASN A 209 -6.53 -2.27 -23.02
CA ASN A 209 -6.70 -1.56 -21.77
C ASN A 209 -8.12 -0.95 -21.68
N LYS A 210 -8.85 -1.31 -20.63
CA LYS A 210 -10.14 -0.75 -20.25
C LYS A 210 -9.99 0.13 -19.02
N PHE A 211 -10.58 1.32 -19.03
CA PHE A 211 -10.47 2.29 -17.95
C PHE A 211 -11.80 2.48 -17.25
N PHE A 212 -11.79 2.31 -15.94
CA PHE A 212 -12.95 2.46 -15.05
C PHE A 212 -12.64 3.46 -13.95
N ASP A 213 -13.64 4.19 -13.48
CA ASP A 213 -13.49 5.08 -12.33
C ASP A 213 -13.13 4.31 -11.06
N MET A 214 -12.52 5.01 -10.11
CA MET A 214 -12.31 4.43 -8.80
C MET A 214 -13.67 4.07 -8.18
N VAL A 215 -13.74 2.88 -7.66
CA VAL A 215 -14.93 2.32 -7.02
C VAL A 215 -14.78 2.29 -5.50
N SER A 216 -15.89 2.17 -4.79
CA SER A 216 -15.87 1.92 -3.35
C SER A 216 -15.19 0.58 -3.03
N ARG A 217 -14.75 0.39 -1.78
CA ARG A 217 -14.10 -0.87 -1.38
C ARG A 217 -15.00 -2.10 -1.62
N ASN A 218 -16.27 -2.02 -1.22
CA ASN A 218 -17.19 -3.14 -1.39
C ASN A 218 -17.42 -3.48 -2.86
N GLU A 219 -17.59 -2.47 -3.70
CA GLU A 219 -17.72 -2.64 -5.14
C GLU A 219 -16.43 -3.21 -5.78
N ALA A 220 -15.26 -2.80 -5.28
CA ALA A 220 -14.00 -3.39 -5.72
C ALA A 220 -13.92 -4.89 -5.41
N LEU A 221 -14.27 -5.28 -4.18
CA LEU A 221 -14.32 -6.68 -3.77
C LEU A 221 -15.28 -7.50 -4.63
N GLU A 222 -16.48 -6.98 -4.91
CA GLU A 222 -17.44 -7.64 -5.80
C GLU A 222 -16.88 -7.82 -7.21
N LYS A 223 -16.24 -6.80 -7.77
CA LYS A 223 -15.61 -6.89 -9.10
C LYS A 223 -14.44 -7.87 -9.14
N MET A 224 -13.61 -7.89 -8.11
CA MET A 224 -12.53 -8.87 -7.97
C MET A 224 -13.08 -10.29 -8.02
N VAL A 225 -14.17 -10.55 -7.31
CA VAL A 225 -14.77 -11.89 -7.22
C VAL A 225 -15.51 -12.28 -8.50
N ASN A 226 -16.39 -11.41 -9.01
CA ASN A 226 -17.42 -11.79 -9.99
C ASN A 226 -17.05 -11.43 -11.44
N SER A 227 -16.03 -10.59 -11.68
CA SER A 227 -15.82 -10.01 -13.02
C SER A 227 -14.41 -10.17 -13.57
N LEU A 228 -13.47 -10.65 -12.76
CA LEU A 228 -12.05 -10.71 -13.14
C LEU A 228 -11.51 -12.13 -13.00
N HIS A 229 -10.60 -12.50 -13.90
CA HIS A 229 -9.90 -13.79 -13.84
C HIS A 229 -8.67 -13.71 -12.94
N CYS A 230 -7.94 -12.60 -13.04
CA CYS A 230 -6.69 -12.36 -12.32
C CYS A 230 -6.65 -10.97 -11.73
N LEU A 231 -5.80 -10.76 -10.73
CA LEU A 231 -5.56 -9.46 -10.13
C LEU A 231 -4.13 -9.01 -10.39
N LEU A 232 -3.97 -7.71 -10.70
CA LEU A 232 -2.68 -7.11 -11.02
C LEU A 232 -2.15 -6.34 -9.83
N SER A 233 -0.95 -6.70 -9.40
CA SER A 233 -0.16 -5.95 -8.43
C SER A 233 1.10 -5.40 -9.09
N ILE A 234 1.49 -4.19 -8.71
CA ILE A 234 2.71 -3.53 -9.20
C ILE A 234 3.55 -3.16 -7.99
N GLY A 235 4.81 -3.53 -8.00
CA GLY A 235 5.77 -3.25 -6.95
C GLY A 235 5.97 -1.75 -6.71
N ASN A 236 6.49 -1.42 -5.56
CA ASN A 236 6.88 -0.06 -5.22
C ASN A 236 8.35 0.16 -5.58
N LEU A 237 8.71 1.39 -5.97
CA LEU A 237 10.11 1.81 -6.14
C LEU A 237 10.82 2.05 -4.79
N ASN A 238 10.23 1.60 -3.69
CA ASN A 238 10.78 1.69 -2.35
C ASN A 238 10.73 0.30 -1.68
N PRO A 239 11.87 -0.31 -1.35
CA PRO A 239 11.93 -1.63 -0.74
C PRO A 239 11.33 -1.69 0.68
N SER A 240 11.27 -0.55 1.37
CA SER A 240 10.75 -0.51 2.75
C SER A 240 9.21 -0.52 2.83
N GLN A 241 8.50 -0.78 1.73
CA GLN A 241 7.03 -0.69 1.70
C GLN A 241 6.39 -1.85 0.95
N LEU A 242 5.86 -2.81 1.69
CA LEU A 242 5.05 -3.90 1.11
C LEU A 242 3.74 -3.32 0.54
N PRO A 243 3.40 -3.60 -0.73
CA PRO A 243 2.12 -3.19 -1.29
C PRO A 243 0.96 -3.91 -0.58
N SER A 244 0.23 -3.21 0.30
CA SER A 244 -0.85 -3.81 1.12
C SER A 244 -1.92 -4.52 0.28
N LYS A 245 -2.12 -4.09 -0.96
CA LYS A 245 -3.09 -4.71 -1.87
C LYS A 245 -2.71 -6.10 -2.34
N VAL A 246 -1.42 -6.46 -2.37
CA VAL A 246 -1.03 -7.81 -2.77
C VAL A 246 -1.59 -8.85 -1.80
N ILE A 247 -1.57 -8.56 -0.50
CA ILE A 247 -2.14 -9.45 0.53
C ILE A 247 -3.67 -9.56 0.37
N GLU A 248 -4.36 -8.43 0.11
CA GLU A 248 -5.80 -8.45 -0.17
C GLU A 248 -6.12 -9.28 -1.42
N TYR A 249 -5.32 -9.17 -2.47
CA TYR A 249 -5.51 -9.92 -3.71
C TYR A 249 -5.24 -11.41 -3.53
N ILE A 250 -4.16 -11.79 -2.87
CA ILE A 250 -3.83 -13.18 -2.54
C ILE A 250 -4.98 -13.84 -1.78
N SER A 251 -5.58 -13.10 -0.81
CA SER A 251 -6.70 -13.59 0.00
C SER A 251 -7.97 -13.89 -0.79
N THR A 252 -8.08 -13.42 -2.04
CA THR A 252 -9.22 -13.76 -2.90
C THR A 252 -9.14 -15.20 -3.42
N GLY A 253 -8.01 -15.86 -3.35
CA GLY A 253 -7.76 -17.16 -3.97
C GLY A 253 -7.56 -17.10 -5.48
N LYS A 254 -7.79 -15.94 -6.13
CA LYS A 254 -7.54 -15.76 -7.57
C LYS A 254 -6.05 -15.61 -7.86
N PRO A 255 -5.62 -15.94 -9.10
CA PRO A 255 -4.25 -15.65 -9.51
C PRO A 255 -3.93 -14.18 -9.38
N VAL A 256 -2.81 -13.87 -8.76
CA VAL A 256 -2.27 -12.52 -8.60
C VAL A 256 -0.98 -12.41 -9.41
N ILE A 257 -0.97 -11.52 -10.39
CA ILE A 257 0.22 -11.24 -11.20
C ILE A 257 0.89 -10.01 -10.61
N HIS A 258 2.09 -10.18 -10.05
CA HIS A 258 2.86 -9.12 -9.42
C HIS A 258 4.08 -8.76 -10.26
N PHE A 259 4.19 -7.49 -10.63
CA PHE A 259 5.34 -6.94 -11.34
C PHE A 259 6.38 -6.39 -10.38
N VAL A 260 7.57 -6.96 -10.38
CA VAL A 260 8.71 -6.51 -9.59
C VAL A 260 9.33 -5.29 -10.24
N GLU A 261 9.35 -4.16 -9.52
CA GLU A 261 9.93 -2.90 -10.00
C GLU A 261 11.39 -2.72 -9.58
N ILE A 262 11.81 -3.34 -8.48
CA ILE A 262 13.14 -3.26 -7.90
C ILE A 262 13.63 -4.64 -7.46
N GLN A 263 14.94 -4.82 -7.37
CA GLN A 263 15.55 -6.11 -7.00
C GLN A 263 15.12 -6.57 -5.59
N ASP A 264 15.00 -5.62 -4.65
CA ASP A 264 14.62 -5.89 -3.26
C ASP A 264 13.11 -5.61 -3.06
N ASP A 265 12.26 -6.11 -3.95
CA ASP A 265 10.80 -5.96 -3.80
C ASP A 265 10.33 -6.83 -2.63
N PRO A 266 9.67 -6.25 -1.60
CA PRO A 266 9.26 -6.98 -0.41
C PRO A 266 8.22 -8.08 -0.68
N VAL A 267 7.58 -8.12 -1.83
CA VAL A 267 6.69 -9.21 -2.23
C VAL A 267 7.46 -10.51 -2.49
N LEU A 268 8.75 -10.42 -2.84
CA LEU A 268 9.59 -11.59 -3.03
C LEU A 268 9.79 -12.40 -1.73
N GLU A 269 9.75 -11.75 -0.56
CA GLU A 269 9.86 -12.43 0.74
C GLU A 269 8.71 -13.41 1.01
N ILE A 270 7.54 -13.14 0.40
CA ILE A 270 6.32 -13.94 0.63
C ILE A 270 5.90 -14.76 -0.59
N ALA A 271 6.62 -14.64 -1.71
CA ALA A 271 6.19 -15.21 -2.99
C ALA A 271 6.04 -16.74 -2.92
N ASP A 272 6.94 -17.42 -2.23
CA ASP A 272 6.94 -18.88 -2.12
C ASP A 272 5.86 -19.42 -1.15
N GLU A 273 5.23 -18.55 -0.36
CA GLU A 273 4.18 -18.94 0.59
C GLU A 273 2.80 -19.10 -0.08
N PHE A 274 2.62 -18.51 -1.28
CA PHE A 274 1.31 -18.41 -1.92
C PHE A 274 1.30 -18.95 -3.34
N SER A 275 0.68 -20.10 -3.54
CA SER A 275 0.58 -20.77 -4.85
C SER A 275 -0.19 -19.99 -5.91
N ASN A 276 -1.02 -19.03 -5.53
CA ASN A 276 -1.77 -18.15 -6.44
C ASN A 276 -1.05 -16.83 -6.77
N LEU A 277 0.20 -16.65 -6.33
CA LEU A 277 1.01 -15.46 -6.63
C LEU A 277 2.03 -15.76 -7.74
N ILE A 278 1.88 -15.08 -8.88
CA ILE A 278 2.79 -15.16 -10.03
C ILE A 278 3.65 -13.91 -10.03
N VAL A 279 4.96 -14.08 -9.90
CA VAL A 279 5.92 -12.97 -9.88
C VAL A 279 6.52 -12.77 -11.27
N ILE A 280 6.42 -11.54 -11.79
CA ILE A 280 6.97 -11.12 -13.07
C ILE A 280 8.19 -10.23 -12.84
N ASN A 281 9.31 -10.65 -13.36
CA ASN A 281 10.54 -9.88 -13.43
C ASN A 281 10.93 -9.55 -14.89
N LYS A 282 12.10 -8.97 -15.09
CA LYS A 282 12.57 -8.56 -16.43
C LYS A 282 12.80 -9.73 -17.39
N ASP A 283 13.07 -10.92 -16.86
CA ASP A 283 13.39 -12.13 -17.63
C ASP A 283 12.14 -12.99 -17.86
N SER A 284 11.02 -12.65 -17.24
CA SER A 284 9.76 -13.37 -17.40
C SER A 284 9.17 -13.20 -18.79
N ASN A 285 8.58 -14.27 -19.33
CA ASN A 285 7.91 -14.24 -20.62
C ASN A 285 6.42 -14.59 -20.50
N ILE A 286 5.65 -14.20 -21.51
CA ILE A 286 4.20 -14.34 -21.50
C ILE A 286 3.74 -15.81 -21.56
N ALA A 287 4.55 -16.70 -22.16
CA ALA A 287 4.21 -18.12 -22.28
C ALA A 287 4.23 -18.79 -20.90
N ASP A 288 5.26 -18.50 -20.09
CA ASP A 288 5.37 -19.03 -18.72
C ASP A 288 4.21 -18.57 -17.85
N VAL A 289 3.80 -17.31 -18.01
CA VAL A 289 2.64 -16.77 -17.25
C VAL A 289 1.35 -17.46 -17.64
N LYS A 290 1.14 -17.71 -18.93
CA LYS A 290 -0.04 -18.47 -19.40
C LYS A 290 -0.07 -19.88 -18.84
N GLU A 291 1.08 -20.55 -18.81
CA GLU A 291 1.19 -21.90 -18.25
C GLU A 291 0.89 -21.91 -16.74
N GLN A 292 1.47 -20.96 -15.99
CA GLN A 292 1.19 -20.83 -14.56
C GLN A 292 -0.30 -20.52 -14.29
N LEU A 293 -0.90 -19.60 -15.04
CA LEU A 293 -2.34 -19.31 -14.93
C LEU A 293 -3.19 -20.53 -15.21
N LYS A 294 -2.86 -21.30 -16.28
CA LYS A 294 -3.57 -22.54 -16.59
C LYS A 294 -3.50 -23.54 -15.44
N ASN A 295 -2.32 -23.69 -14.83
CA ASN A 295 -2.16 -24.61 -13.70
C ASN A 295 -2.97 -24.18 -12.47
N ILE A 296 -3.06 -22.86 -12.20
CA ILE A 296 -3.87 -22.33 -11.08
C ILE A 296 -5.38 -22.47 -11.37
N PHE A 297 -5.80 -22.30 -12.62
CA PHE A 297 -7.22 -22.42 -12.99
C PHE A 297 -7.76 -23.87 -12.97
N ILE A 298 -6.87 -24.87 -13.09
CA ILE A 298 -7.24 -26.28 -13.11
C ILE A 298 -7.29 -26.88 -11.68
N ASN A 299 -6.53 -26.34 -10.74
CA ASN A 299 -6.46 -26.79 -9.34
C ASN A 299 -7.43 -26.03 -8.44
#